data_44c1a5857078bcf4ff112aa9ac8f823c
#
_entry.id   44c1a5857078bcf4ff112aa9ac8f823c
#
_cell.length_a   1.000
_cell.length_b   1.000
_cell.length_c   1.000
_cell.angle_alpha   90.00
_cell.angle_beta   90.00
_cell.angle_gamma   90.00
#
_symmetry.space_group_name_H-M   'P 1'
#
loop_
_entity.id
_entity.type
_entity.pdbx_description
1 polymer ?
#
loop_
_entity_poly.entity_id
_entity_poly.type
_entity_poly.pdbx_seq_one_letter_code
_entity_poly.pdbx_strand_id
1 'polypeptide(L)'
;MNILVTGAKGMVGTALVNNLKNIKDGKNKTRPNIIIDEIFEYDIDSSEAELEEYCQKADFVFNLAGVNRPKNEEYFMNGNFGFGSTLLNTLKKYNNKATVMLSSSVQATLSGRFGNSEYGRSKKAGEDLFFDYGKETGAKVAIYRFPNLMGHSRPKYNSAVSTFCWAVANDEPFTVTDPKVELELLYIDDLVEGMFDLLEGKEKHCEFNSVETVPDDNGKFCFVETTHKVTLGEIVELLNEFKAQPTTLMMPKMPDGSFAKKLYSLYLTYLPTDKFKYALKMNVDNRGSFTELVHTKDCGQVSINISKPGITKGQHWHNSKWELFIVVSGHGLIEERNINTGEKVSFEVSGDKIEAVHMIPGWTHNIINLSDTEDLVTVMTCNEIFNPNKPDTFFEEV
;
A
#
# COMPACT_ATOMS: atom_id res chain seq x y z
N MET A 1 22.58 -16.46 -6.20
CA MET A 1 23.04 -16.22 -4.82
C MET A 1 22.17 -16.95 -3.82
N ASN A 2 22.75 -17.39 -2.70
CA ASN A 2 22.04 -17.98 -1.56
C ASN A 2 21.81 -16.89 -0.51
N ILE A 3 20.57 -16.71 -0.08
CA ILE A 3 20.20 -15.63 0.83
C ILE A 3 19.70 -16.22 2.15
N LEU A 4 20.37 -15.86 3.26
CA LEU A 4 19.89 -16.19 4.60
C LEU A 4 19.05 -15.03 5.16
N VAL A 5 17.83 -15.33 5.58
CA VAL A 5 16.94 -14.40 6.29
C VAL A 5 16.71 -14.91 7.70
N THR A 6 17.20 -14.19 8.70
CA THR A 6 16.92 -14.50 10.10
C THR A 6 15.73 -13.68 10.59
N GLY A 7 14.92 -14.22 11.50
CA GLY A 7 13.63 -13.62 11.83
C GLY A 7 12.62 -13.73 10.68
N ALA A 8 12.71 -14.81 9.90
CA ALA A 8 11.97 -15.04 8.66
C ALA A 8 10.44 -15.03 8.85
N LYS A 9 9.95 -15.40 10.03
CA LYS A 9 8.50 -15.44 10.37
C LYS A 9 7.99 -14.12 10.98
N GLY A 10 8.88 -13.14 11.19
CA GLY A 10 8.49 -11.78 11.60
C GLY A 10 7.82 -11.00 10.48
N MET A 11 7.24 -9.82 10.80
CA MET A 11 6.57 -8.96 9.81
C MET A 11 7.48 -8.66 8.60
N VAL A 12 8.69 -8.20 8.85
CA VAL A 12 9.65 -7.85 7.79
C VAL A 12 10.18 -9.11 7.09
N GLY A 13 10.52 -10.15 7.88
CA GLY A 13 11.02 -11.40 7.34
C GLY A 13 10.04 -12.07 6.38
N THR A 14 8.78 -12.19 6.78
CA THR A 14 7.72 -12.76 5.92
C THR A 14 7.54 -11.96 4.63
N ALA A 15 7.51 -10.62 4.71
CA ALA A 15 7.40 -9.78 3.53
C ALA A 15 8.61 -9.95 2.59
N LEU A 16 9.83 -9.91 3.13
CA LEU A 16 11.05 -10.09 2.35
C LEU A 16 11.10 -11.48 1.70
N VAL A 17 10.90 -12.54 2.48
CA VAL A 17 10.94 -13.93 1.98
C VAL A 17 9.94 -14.15 0.84
N ASN A 18 8.70 -13.67 1.00
CA ASN A 18 7.68 -13.80 -0.04
C ASN A 18 8.10 -13.06 -1.33
N ASN A 19 8.67 -11.87 -1.21
CA ASN A 19 9.13 -11.10 -2.37
C ASN A 19 10.38 -11.72 -3.03
N LEU A 20 11.33 -12.26 -2.24
CA LEU A 20 12.46 -13.04 -2.77
C LEU A 20 11.98 -14.28 -3.52
N LYS A 21 11.00 -15.03 -2.99
CA LYS A 21 10.38 -16.16 -3.69
C LYS A 21 9.72 -15.74 -5.00
N ASN A 22 9.05 -14.59 -5.04
CA ASN A 22 8.46 -14.05 -6.27
C ASN A 22 9.51 -13.73 -7.34
N ILE A 23 10.70 -13.25 -6.95
CA ILE A 23 11.82 -13.05 -7.87
C ILE A 23 12.36 -14.42 -8.34
N LYS A 24 12.65 -15.34 -7.41
CA LYS A 24 13.17 -16.68 -7.70
C LYS A 24 12.27 -17.45 -8.65
N ASP A 25 10.95 -17.38 -8.46
CA ASP A 25 9.94 -18.04 -9.28
C ASP A 25 9.65 -17.31 -10.61
N GLY A 26 10.30 -16.18 -10.89
CA GLY A 26 10.08 -15.37 -12.11
C GLY A 26 8.72 -14.66 -12.16
N LYS A 27 8.00 -14.59 -11.05
CA LYS A 27 6.74 -13.84 -10.92
C LYS A 27 7.00 -12.33 -10.88
N ASN A 28 8.00 -11.90 -10.09
CA ASN A 28 8.48 -10.52 -10.11
C ASN A 28 9.61 -10.39 -11.15
N LYS A 29 9.39 -9.53 -12.16
CA LYS A 29 10.34 -9.26 -13.24
C LYS A 29 10.97 -7.86 -13.16
N THR A 30 10.68 -7.11 -12.10
CA THR A 30 11.17 -5.73 -11.95
C THR A 30 12.64 -5.67 -11.52
N ARG A 31 13.19 -6.79 -11.02
CA ARG A 31 14.57 -6.92 -10.54
C ARG A 31 15.33 -8.02 -11.32
N PRO A 32 15.55 -7.86 -12.63
CA PRO A 32 16.12 -8.92 -13.49
C PRO A 32 17.57 -9.28 -13.14
N ASN A 33 18.29 -8.42 -12.42
CA ASN A 33 19.67 -8.65 -12.02
C ASN A 33 19.81 -9.47 -10.72
N ILE A 34 18.72 -9.66 -9.98
CA ILE A 34 18.73 -10.46 -8.76
C ILE A 34 18.44 -11.92 -9.13
N ILE A 35 19.50 -12.74 -9.10
CA ILE A 35 19.39 -14.17 -9.37
C ILE A 35 19.55 -14.93 -8.05
N ILE A 36 18.48 -15.64 -7.64
CA ILE A 36 18.39 -16.35 -6.36
C ILE A 36 18.42 -17.85 -6.60
N ASP A 37 19.41 -18.53 -6.00
CA ASP A 37 19.53 -19.99 -6.02
C ASP A 37 18.73 -20.59 -4.86
N GLU A 38 19.02 -20.16 -3.61
CA GLU A 38 18.34 -20.63 -2.41
C GLU A 38 17.99 -19.49 -1.45
N ILE A 39 16.91 -19.68 -0.68
CA ILE A 39 16.47 -18.79 0.39
C ILE A 39 16.42 -19.64 1.66
N PHE A 40 17.31 -19.33 2.60
CA PHE A 40 17.37 -19.97 3.91
C PHE A 40 16.55 -19.16 4.91
N GLU A 41 15.50 -19.76 5.43
CA GLU A 41 14.60 -19.12 6.39
C GLU A 41 14.96 -19.61 7.81
N TYR A 42 15.51 -18.72 8.64
CA TYR A 42 15.89 -19.02 10.02
C TYR A 42 15.03 -18.22 11.01
N ASP A 43 14.47 -18.89 12.01
CA ASP A 43 13.67 -18.26 13.07
C ASP A 43 13.86 -18.97 14.41
N ILE A 44 13.15 -18.54 15.46
CA ILE A 44 13.30 -19.00 16.84
C ILE A 44 13.11 -20.52 17.02
N ASP A 45 12.39 -21.15 16.13
CA ASP A 45 12.13 -22.59 16.11
C ASP A 45 13.12 -23.38 15.22
N SER A 46 14.08 -22.71 14.59
CA SER A 46 15.16 -23.34 13.83
C SER A 46 16.27 -23.84 14.74
N SER A 47 16.97 -24.89 14.32
CA SER A 47 18.05 -25.51 15.06
C SER A 47 19.41 -24.79 14.85
N GLU A 48 20.36 -25.00 15.79
CA GLU A 48 21.73 -24.52 15.61
C GLU A 48 22.42 -25.17 14.39
N ALA A 49 22.10 -26.44 14.09
CA ALA A 49 22.64 -27.12 12.91
C ALA A 49 22.20 -26.46 11.59
N GLU A 50 20.95 -26.00 11.50
CA GLU A 50 20.46 -25.23 10.36
C GLU A 50 21.20 -23.89 10.25
N LEU A 51 21.44 -23.18 11.37
CA LEU A 51 22.22 -21.94 11.34
C LEU A 51 23.64 -22.18 10.81
N GLU A 52 24.30 -23.23 11.26
CA GLU A 52 25.63 -23.60 10.78
C GLU A 52 25.64 -23.91 9.29
N GLU A 53 24.69 -24.73 8.80
CA GLU A 53 24.55 -25.05 7.39
C GLU A 53 24.30 -23.79 6.55
N TYR A 54 23.38 -22.94 6.97
CA TYR A 54 23.02 -21.72 6.24
C TYR A 54 24.17 -20.71 6.21
N CYS A 55 24.83 -20.50 7.35
CA CYS A 55 26.01 -19.63 7.43
C CYS A 55 27.19 -20.12 6.57
N GLN A 56 27.32 -21.43 6.33
CA GLN A 56 28.33 -21.98 5.45
C GLN A 56 28.06 -21.67 3.98
N LYS A 57 26.78 -21.59 3.58
CA LYS A 57 26.34 -21.51 2.19
C LYS A 57 25.91 -20.12 1.74
N ALA A 58 25.56 -19.22 2.68
CA ALA A 58 25.00 -17.93 2.36
C ALA A 58 25.99 -17.01 1.63
N ASP A 59 25.52 -16.36 0.56
CA ASP A 59 26.21 -15.25 -0.13
C ASP A 59 25.77 -13.90 0.45
N PHE A 60 24.56 -13.84 1.04
CA PHE A 60 24.00 -12.65 1.64
C PHE A 60 23.16 -13.00 2.87
N VAL A 61 23.21 -12.16 3.91
CA VAL A 61 22.49 -12.35 5.16
C VAL A 61 21.65 -11.13 5.50
N PHE A 62 20.33 -11.28 5.60
CA PHE A 62 19.44 -10.31 6.20
C PHE A 62 19.21 -10.69 7.66
N ASN A 63 19.86 -9.99 8.59
CA ASN A 63 19.63 -10.18 10.01
C ASN A 63 18.45 -9.32 10.50
N LEU A 64 17.25 -9.90 10.44
CA LEU A 64 15.99 -9.28 10.86
C LEU A 64 15.52 -9.80 12.22
N ALA A 65 16.17 -10.85 12.73
CA ALA A 65 15.88 -11.39 14.07
C ALA A 65 16.12 -10.32 15.14
N GLY A 66 15.17 -10.19 16.05
CA GLY A 66 15.28 -9.24 17.15
C GLY A 66 14.06 -9.26 18.06
N VAL A 67 14.24 -8.79 19.27
CA VAL A 67 13.19 -8.72 20.30
C VAL A 67 12.80 -7.27 20.52
N ASN A 68 11.50 -6.95 20.35
CA ASN A 68 10.96 -5.60 20.46
C ASN A 68 10.17 -5.34 21.75
N ARG A 69 9.51 -6.35 22.32
CA ARG A 69 8.70 -6.26 23.56
C ARG A 69 8.84 -7.53 24.40
N PRO A 70 10.00 -7.73 25.05
CA PRO A 70 10.19 -8.84 25.93
C PRO A 70 9.42 -8.65 27.24
N LYS A 71 9.23 -9.74 27.99
CA LYS A 71 8.65 -9.68 29.34
C LYS A 71 9.60 -9.04 30.36
N ASN A 72 10.92 -9.17 30.17
CA ASN A 72 11.98 -8.58 30.98
C ASN A 72 13.00 -7.86 30.10
N GLU A 73 13.55 -6.75 30.56
CA GLU A 73 14.52 -5.91 29.83
C GLU A 73 15.80 -6.65 29.43
N GLU A 74 16.25 -7.62 30.22
CA GLU A 74 17.41 -8.47 29.92
C GLU A 74 17.28 -9.23 28.59
N TYR A 75 16.06 -9.55 28.18
CA TYR A 75 15.81 -10.22 26.90
C TYR A 75 16.11 -9.33 25.70
N PHE A 76 16.16 -8.00 25.85
CA PHE A 76 16.59 -7.11 24.77
C PHE A 76 18.05 -7.40 24.39
N MET A 77 18.95 -7.48 25.38
CA MET A 77 20.36 -7.76 25.10
C MET A 77 20.56 -9.17 24.55
N ASN A 78 19.94 -10.18 25.15
CA ASN A 78 20.07 -11.57 24.69
C ASN A 78 19.51 -11.76 23.26
N GLY A 79 18.36 -11.16 22.94
CA GLY A 79 17.70 -11.32 21.63
C GLY A 79 18.31 -10.46 20.51
N ASN A 80 18.77 -9.24 20.83
CA ASN A 80 19.30 -8.34 19.80
C ASN A 80 20.82 -8.44 19.65
N PHE A 81 21.55 -8.48 20.75
CA PHE A 81 23.02 -8.61 20.77
C PHE A 81 23.47 -10.07 20.76
N GLY A 82 22.89 -10.90 21.62
CA GLY A 82 23.33 -12.30 21.79
C GLY A 82 23.17 -13.13 20.52
N PHE A 83 22.00 -13.07 19.87
CA PHE A 83 21.80 -13.77 18.61
C PHE A 83 22.70 -13.22 17.49
N GLY A 84 22.85 -11.89 17.42
CA GLY A 84 23.78 -11.26 16.46
C GLY A 84 25.21 -11.78 16.64
N SER A 85 25.68 -11.91 17.89
CA SER A 85 27.00 -12.49 18.20
C SER A 85 27.10 -13.95 17.73
N THR A 86 26.09 -14.78 17.98
CA THR A 86 26.05 -16.17 17.53
C THR A 86 26.13 -16.25 16.00
N LEU A 87 25.32 -15.49 15.28
CA LEU A 87 25.34 -15.43 13.82
C LEU A 87 26.71 -15.07 13.25
N LEU A 88 27.30 -13.96 13.74
CA LEU A 88 28.59 -13.48 13.25
C LEU A 88 29.75 -14.45 13.61
N ASN A 89 29.73 -15.07 14.78
CA ASN A 89 30.70 -16.11 15.17
C ASN A 89 30.57 -17.35 14.29
N THR A 90 29.35 -17.73 13.90
CA THR A 90 29.13 -18.85 12.98
C THR A 90 29.65 -18.55 11.58
N LEU A 91 29.42 -17.34 11.05
CA LEU A 91 30.02 -16.91 9.79
C LEU A 91 31.57 -16.91 9.85
N LYS A 92 32.17 -16.43 10.95
CA LYS A 92 33.63 -16.49 11.18
C LYS A 92 34.15 -17.92 11.24
N LYS A 93 33.44 -18.82 11.91
CA LYS A 93 33.78 -20.25 12.00
C LYS A 93 34.00 -20.89 10.63
N TYR A 94 33.17 -20.52 9.66
CA TYR A 94 33.23 -21.01 8.28
C TYR A 94 34.00 -20.10 7.33
N ASN A 95 34.68 -19.06 7.86
CA ASN A 95 35.38 -18.06 7.07
C ASN A 95 34.52 -17.45 5.95
N ASN A 96 33.19 -17.35 6.20
CA ASN A 96 32.24 -16.79 5.27
C ASN A 96 32.20 -15.26 5.41
N LYS A 97 32.45 -14.54 4.30
CA LYS A 97 32.45 -13.09 4.21
C LYS A 97 31.21 -12.55 3.46
N ALA A 98 30.09 -13.26 3.54
CA ALA A 98 28.82 -12.81 3.00
C ALA A 98 28.53 -11.37 3.44
N THR A 99 27.89 -10.59 2.58
CA THR A 99 27.36 -9.28 2.99
C THR A 99 26.29 -9.46 4.05
N VAL A 100 26.40 -8.72 5.15
CA VAL A 100 25.43 -8.83 6.27
C VAL A 100 24.71 -7.51 6.46
N MET A 101 23.39 -7.55 6.35
CA MET A 101 22.49 -6.45 6.70
C MET A 101 22.00 -6.61 8.12
N LEU A 102 22.02 -5.52 8.91
CA LEU A 102 21.43 -5.46 10.25
C LEU A 102 20.20 -4.55 10.25
N SER A 103 19.05 -5.09 10.66
CA SER A 103 17.87 -4.31 11.01
C SER A 103 18.04 -3.68 12.39
N SER A 104 18.46 -2.40 12.42
CA SER A 104 18.53 -1.58 13.62
C SER A 104 17.30 -0.65 13.73
N SER A 105 17.37 0.37 14.57
CA SER A 105 16.28 1.30 14.82
C SER A 105 16.82 2.70 15.05
N VAL A 106 16.06 3.73 14.71
CA VAL A 106 16.34 5.12 15.10
C VAL A 106 16.48 5.29 16.60
N GLN A 107 15.92 4.38 17.42
CA GLN A 107 16.12 4.39 18.87
C GLN A 107 17.57 4.13 19.28
N ALA A 108 18.38 3.50 18.43
CA ALA A 108 19.81 3.29 18.65
C ALA A 108 20.63 4.60 18.62
N THR A 109 20.05 5.71 18.18
CA THR A 109 20.68 7.04 18.31
C THR A 109 20.83 7.46 19.77
N LEU A 110 20.01 6.94 20.67
CA LEU A 110 19.92 7.28 22.08
C LEU A 110 19.75 8.80 22.31
N SER A 111 19.06 9.47 21.39
CA SER A 111 18.87 10.91 21.38
C SER A 111 17.40 11.29 21.57
N GLY A 112 17.14 12.51 22.05
CA GLY A 112 15.80 13.02 22.26
C GLY A 112 14.96 12.10 23.16
N ARG A 113 13.76 11.73 22.72
CA ARG A 113 12.85 10.84 23.46
C ARG A 113 13.38 9.43 23.69
N PHE A 114 14.45 9.05 23.01
CA PHE A 114 15.05 7.72 23.08
C PHE A 114 16.28 7.63 24.00
N GLY A 115 16.65 8.72 24.68
CA GLY A 115 17.85 8.79 25.53
C GLY A 115 17.95 7.68 26.59
N ASN A 116 16.79 7.22 27.09
CA ASN A 116 16.70 6.15 28.11
C ASN A 116 16.13 4.83 27.58
N SER A 117 16.15 4.61 26.27
CA SER A 117 15.61 3.38 25.65
C SER A 117 16.53 2.20 25.86
N GLU A 118 16.12 1.21 26.66
CA GLU A 118 16.83 -0.08 26.79
C GLU A 118 16.86 -0.83 25.45
N TYR A 119 15.74 -0.78 24.70
CA TYR A 119 15.71 -1.30 23.34
C TYR A 119 16.74 -0.59 22.46
N GLY A 120 16.82 0.75 22.54
CA GLY A 120 17.81 1.53 21.79
C GLY A 120 19.24 1.15 22.15
N ARG A 121 19.54 0.94 23.46
CA ARG A 121 20.87 0.45 23.93
C ARG A 121 21.20 -0.92 23.35
N SER A 122 20.26 -1.86 23.36
CA SER A 122 20.50 -3.20 22.81
C SER A 122 20.74 -3.16 21.29
N LYS A 123 20.01 -2.32 20.55
CA LYS A 123 20.25 -2.12 19.12
C LYS A 123 21.60 -1.49 18.85
N LYS A 124 21.99 -0.48 19.65
CA LYS A 124 23.29 0.18 19.54
C LYS A 124 24.45 -0.80 19.78
N ALA A 125 24.35 -1.65 20.78
CA ALA A 125 25.34 -2.68 21.04
C ALA A 125 25.45 -3.66 19.86
N GLY A 126 24.31 -4.01 19.23
CA GLY A 126 24.30 -4.80 18.00
C GLY A 126 25.00 -4.10 16.85
N GLU A 127 24.75 -2.80 16.63
CA GLU A 127 25.45 -2.02 15.60
C GLU A 127 26.96 -2.06 15.76
N ASP A 128 27.44 -1.81 16.98
CA ASP A 128 28.89 -1.81 17.29
C ASP A 128 29.50 -3.18 17.01
N LEU A 129 28.83 -4.28 17.40
CA LEU A 129 29.23 -5.65 17.13
C LEU A 129 29.37 -5.92 15.61
N PHE A 130 28.41 -5.48 14.79
CA PHE A 130 28.43 -5.69 13.36
C PHE A 130 29.50 -4.83 12.67
N PHE A 131 29.71 -3.60 13.10
CA PHE A 131 30.82 -2.77 12.58
C PHE A 131 32.18 -3.39 12.91
N ASP A 132 32.37 -3.91 14.12
CA ASP A 132 33.62 -4.56 14.50
C ASP A 132 33.85 -5.85 13.72
N TYR A 133 32.81 -6.65 13.48
CA TYR A 133 32.87 -7.81 12.60
C TYR A 133 33.31 -7.42 11.17
N GLY A 134 32.74 -6.35 10.59
CA GLY A 134 33.15 -5.87 9.27
C GLY A 134 34.61 -5.46 9.22
N LYS A 135 35.11 -4.75 10.26
CA LYS A 135 36.54 -4.36 10.37
C LYS A 135 37.46 -5.58 10.52
N GLU A 136 37.06 -6.55 11.33
CA GLU A 136 37.86 -7.77 11.61
C GLU A 136 37.98 -8.66 10.37
N THR A 137 36.87 -8.90 9.68
CA THR A 137 36.80 -9.91 8.60
C THR A 137 36.93 -9.35 7.20
N GLY A 138 36.69 -8.05 7.02
CA GLY A 138 36.57 -7.41 5.71
C GLY A 138 35.24 -7.71 5.00
N ALA A 139 34.26 -8.30 5.68
CA ALA A 139 32.91 -8.48 5.16
C ALA A 139 32.17 -7.15 5.04
N LYS A 140 31.35 -6.97 4.01
CA LYS A 140 30.47 -5.80 3.87
C LYS A 140 29.37 -5.87 4.90
N VAL A 141 29.15 -4.79 5.63
CA VAL A 141 28.10 -4.64 6.63
C VAL A 141 27.24 -3.44 6.29
N ALA A 142 25.92 -3.65 6.23
CA ALA A 142 24.93 -2.61 5.96
C ALA A 142 23.99 -2.50 7.16
N ILE A 143 23.99 -1.36 7.85
CA ILE A 143 23.17 -1.14 9.05
C ILE A 143 22.10 -0.11 8.74
N TYR A 144 20.82 -0.53 8.87
CA TYR A 144 19.64 0.31 8.69
C TYR A 144 19.01 0.66 10.04
N ARG A 145 18.96 1.93 10.38
CA ARG A 145 18.20 2.45 11.54
C ARG A 145 16.80 2.81 11.09
N PHE A 146 15.89 1.84 11.08
CA PHE A 146 14.52 2.07 10.64
C PHE A 146 13.73 2.95 11.60
N PRO A 147 12.85 3.84 11.06
CA PRO A 147 11.79 4.50 11.82
C PRO A 147 10.70 3.48 12.19
N ASN A 148 9.49 3.95 12.55
CA ASN A 148 8.38 3.04 12.78
C ASN A 148 7.98 2.35 11.46
N LEU A 149 7.86 1.03 11.49
CA LEU A 149 7.46 0.26 10.32
C LEU A 149 5.93 0.14 10.23
N MET A 150 5.42 0.27 9.01
CA MET A 150 4.01 0.12 8.68
C MET A 150 3.84 -1.05 7.71
N GLY A 151 3.15 -2.11 8.13
CA GLY A 151 2.89 -3.31 7.35
C GLY A 151 1.94 -4.24 8.09
N HIS A 152 1.45 -5.29 7.43
CA HIS A 152 0.57 -6.26 8.06
C HIS A 152 1.31 -6.99 9.19
N SER A 153 0.81 -6.88 10.39
CA SER A 153 1.40 -7.50 11.59
C SER A 153 0.32 -7.91 12.57
N ARG A 154 0.71 -8.68 13.59
CA ARG A 154 -0.19 -9.05 14.67
C ARG A 154 -0.74 -7.78 15.35
N PRO A 155 -2.07 -7.56 15.36
CA PRO A 155 -2.67 -6.40 16.01
C PRO A 155 -2.47 -6.45 17.53
N LYS A 156 -2.53 -5.27 18.18
CA LYS A 156 -2.35 -5.11 19.64
C LYS A 156 -0.98 -5.61 20.15
N TYR A 157 0.02 -5.70 19.28
CA TYR A 157 1.36 -6.16 19.65
C TYR A 157 2.42 -5.06 19.55
N ASN A 158 2.90 -4.69 18.36
CA ASN A 158 4.02 -3.76 18.20
C ASN A 158 3.69 -2.48 17.42
N SER A 159 2.72 -2.51 16.53
CA SER A 159 2.41 -1.38 15.65
C SER A 159 1.08 -0.74 16.04
N ALA A 160 1.12 0.57 16.35
CA ALA A 160 -0.08 1.35 16.56
C ALA A 160 -0.93 1.41 15.28
N VAL A 161 -0.29 1.64 14.12
CA VAL A 161 -0.98 1.73 12.83
C VAL A 161 -1.69 0.42 12.48
N SER A 162 -1.01 -0.73 12.63
CA SER A 162 -1.63 -2.05 12.42
C SER A 162 -2.80 -2.29 13.38
N THR A 163 -2.67 -1.83 14.62
CA THR A 163 -3.75 -1.95 15.63
C THR A 163 -4.95 -1.09 15.25
N PHE A 164 -4.73 0.14 14.77
CA PHE A 164 -5.81 1.03 14.33
C PHE A 164 -6.49 0.49 13.06
N CYS A 165 -5.73 0.03 12.06
CA CYS A 165 -6.29 -0.60 10.86
C CYS A 165 -7.18 -1.80 11.22
N TRP A 166 -6.67 -2.69 12.07
CA TRP A 166 -7.42 -3.86 12.52
C TRP A 166 -8.69 -3.46 13.30
N ALA A 167 -8.56 -2.52 14.24
CA ALA A 167 -9.69 -2.10 15.08
C ALA A 167 -10.80 -1.47 14.23
N VAL A 168 -10.46 -0.57 13.30
CA VAL A 168 -11.44 0.08 12.41
C VAL A 168 -12.09 -0.95 11.47
N ALA A 169 -11.32 -1.88 10.91
CA ALA A 169 -11.83 -2.93 10.01
C ALA A 169 -12.79 -3.90 10.71
N ASN A 170 -12.56 -4.16 12.01
CA ASN A 170 -13.32 -5.14 12.79
C ASN A 170 -14.33 -4.50 13.78
N ASP A 171 -14.57 -3.20 13.69
CA ASP A 171 -15.49 -2.46 14.58
C ASP A 171 -15.10 -2.53 16.06
N GLU A 172 -13.81 -2.67 16.34
CA GLU A 172 -13.28 -2.76 17.69
C GLU A 172 -12.87 -1.38 18.24
N PRO A 173 -13.02 -1.15 19.54
CA PRO A 173 -12.60 0.12 20.14
C PRO A 173 -11.07 0.23 20.22
N PHE A 174 -10.57 1.44 20.03
CA PHE A 174 -9.18 1.82 20.27
C PHE A 174 -9.11 3.25 20.81
N THR A 175 -7.97 3.62 21.38
CA THR A 175 -7.77 4.94 21.98
C THR A 175 -6.55 5.61 21.36
N VAL A 176 -6.69 6.86 21.00
CA VAL A 176 -5.59 7.77 20.66
C VAL A 176 -5.48 8.81 21.77
N THR A 177 -4.41 8.74 22.54
CA THR A 177 -4.22 9.62 23.72
C THR A 177 -3.97 11.06 23.30
N ASP A 178 -3.15 11.28 22.29
CA ASP A 178 -2.89 12.59 21.71
C ASP A 178 -2.84 12.47 20.17
N PRO A 179 -3.84 13.03 19.47
CA PRO A 179 -3.91 12.97 18.01
C PRO A 179 -2.83 13.79 17.30
N LYS A 180 -2.13 14.71 18.02
CA LYS A 180 -1.06 15.54 17.45
C LYS A 180 0.30 14.85 17.43
N VAL A 181 0.44 13.69 18.06
CA VAL A 181 1.70 12.95 18.02
C VAL A 181 2.01 12.55 16.58
N GLU A 182 3.15 13.03 16.09
CA GLU A 182 3.68 12.71 14.78
C GLU A 182 4.51 11.43 14.82
N LEU A 183 4.29 10.57 13.84
CA LEU A 183 5.07 9.36 13.57
C LEU A 183 5.78 9.51 12.23
N GLU A 184 7.04 9.10 12.18
CA GLU A 184 7.70 8.79 10.94
C GLU A 184 7.52 7.31 10.64
N LEU A 185 6.94 7.00 9.48
CA LEU A 185 6.52 5.66 9.07
C LEU A 185 7.22 5.25 7.77
N LEU A 186 7.79 4.06 7.77
CA LEU A 186 8.32 3.40 6.59
C LEU A 186 7.38 2.24 6.23
N TYR A 187 6.84 2.25 5.02
CA TYR A 187 5.94 1.20 4.54
C TYR A 187 6.74 -0.05 4.16
N ILE A 188 6.16 -1.20 4.43
CA ILE A 188 6.83 -2.50 4.28
C ILE A 188 7.34 -2.78 2.86
N ASP A 189 6.59 -2.37 1.84
CA ASP A 189 7.01 -2.60 0.44
C ASP A 189 8.18 -1.68 0.06
N ASP A 190 8.18 -0.41 0.53
CA ASP A 190 9.33 0.48 0.32
C ASP A 190 10.60 -0.05 1.02
N LEU A 191 10.42 -0.65 2.20
CA LEU A 191 11.51 -1.30 2.92
C LEU A 191 12.08 -2.47 2.13
N VAL A 192 11.23 -3.34 1.58
CA VAL A 192 11.64 -4.50 0.76
C VAL A 192 12.35 -4.05 -0.50
N GLU A 193 11.86 -2.99 -1.16
CA GLU A 193 12.54 -2.40 -2.32
C GLU A 193 13.93 -1.86 -1.96
N GLY A 194 14.07 -1.20 -0.80
CA GLY A 194 15.39 -0.78 -0.28
C GLY A 194 16.33 -1.95 0.04
N MET A 195 15.80 -3.09 0.46
CA MET A 195 16.57 -4.33 0.64
C MET A 195 17.01 -4.93 -0.70
N PHE A 196 16.21 -4.80 -1.75
CA PHE A 196 16.60 -5.20 -3.10
C PHE A 196 17.66 -4.27 -3.68
N ASP A 197 17.58 -2.97 -3.41
CA ASP A 197 18.65 -2.04 -3.78
C ASP A 197 19.98 -2.42 -3.12
N LEU A 198 19.96 -2.88 -1.87
CA LEU A 198 21.14 -3.39 -1.20
C LEU A 198 21.69 -4.67 -1.85
N LEU A 199 20.82 -5.60 -2.30
CA LEU A 199 21.25 -6.80 -3.04
C LEU A 199 21.92 -6.45 -4.38
N GLU A 200 21.50 -5.36 -5.01
CA GLU A 200 22.07 -4.85 -6.27
C GLU A 200 23.27 -3.89 -6.06
N GLY A 201 23.65 -3.61 -4.81
CA GLY A 201 24.73 -2.66 -4.49
C GLY A 201 24.37 -1.20 -4.79
N LYS A 202 23.09 -0.84 -4.69
CA LYS A 202 22.52 0.49 -4.93
C LYS A 202 21.97 1.13 -3.65
N GLU A 203 22.37 0.59 -2.50
CA GLU A 203 21.93 1.12 -1.20
C GLU A 203 22.32 2.59 -1.05
N LYS A 204 21.46 3.35 -0.37
CA LYS A 204 21.71 4.75 -0.03
C LYS A 204 22.26 4.87 1.37
N HIS A 205 23.20 5.80 1.55
CA HIS A 205 23.91 6.00 2.79
C HIS A 205 23.48 7.28 3.50
N CYS A 206 23.62 7.29 4.82
CA CYS A 206 23.29 8.43 5.67
C CYS A 206 24.12 8.47 6.94
N GLU A 207 24.09 9.63 7.59
CA GLU A 207 24.40 9.82 8.99
C GLU A 207 23.16 10.25 9.78
N PHE A 208 23.25 10.34 11.09
CA PHE A 208 22.17 10.78 11.95
C PHE A 208 22.55 12.05 12.71
N ASN A 209 21.70 13.09 12.58
CA ASN A 209 21.71 14.24 13.46
C ASN A 209 20.59 14.07 14.49
N SER A 210 20.94 13.69 15.73
CA SER A 210 19.96 13.23 16.70
C SER A 210 19.15 12.05 16.15
N VAL A 211 17.84 12.22 15.94
CA VAL A 211 16.94 11.19 15.38
C VAL A 211 16.69 11.37 13.89
N GLU A 212 17.17 12.46 13.31
CA GLU A 212 16.96 12.77 11.89
C GLU A 212 17.97 12.06 11.01
N THR A 213 17.49 11.43 9.95
CA THR A 213 18.28 10.85 8.88
C THR A 213 18.81 11.97 7.98
N VAL A 214 20.14 12.08 7.86
CA VAL A 214 20.82 13.03 6.97
C VAL A 214 21.50 12.23 5.85
N PRO A 215 21.02 12.31 4.60
CA PRO A 215 21.67 11.64 3.48
C PRO A 215 23.13 12.06 3.34
N ASP A 216 24.01 11.08 3.19
CA ASP A 216 25.45 11.26 3.01
C ASP A 216 26.00 10.03 2.29
N ASP A 217 26.53 10.19 1.07
CA ASP A 217 27.07 9.08 0.27
C ASP A 217 28.24 8.35 0.95
N ASN A 218 28.93 8.99 1.89
CA ASN A 218 29.98 8.40 2.71
C ASN A 218 29.50 8.01 4.11
N GLY A 219 28.21 8.12 4.37
CA GLY A 219 27.60 7.79 5.66
C GLY A 219 27.78 6.31 6.00
N LYS A 220 27.92 6.03 7.28
CA LYS A 220 28.14 4.65 7.76
C LYS A 220 26.86 3.82 7.91
N PHE A 221 25.69 4.46 7.86
CA PHE A 221 24.39 3.79 7.91
C PHE A 221 23.74 3.78 6.54
N CYS A 222 22.83 2.85 6.34
CA CYS A 222 21.97 2.82 5.16
C CYS A 222 20.55 3.27 5.54
N PHE A 223 19.80 3.78 4.55
CA PHE A 223 18.44 4.23 4.76
C PHE A 223 17.55 3.98 3.51
N VAL A 224 16.24 4.04 3.72
CA VAL A 224 15.24 4.02 2.65
C VAL A 224 14.65 5.42 2.54
N GLU A 225 14.65 6.01 1.35
CA GLU A 225 14.27 7.43 1.15
C GLU A 225 12.80 7.70 1.44
N THR A 226 11.93 6.74 1.10
CA THR A 226 10.49 6.95 1.16
C THR A 226 9.98 6.70 2.57
N THR A 227 9.85 7.77 3.37
CA THR A 227 9.15 7.74 4.66
C THR A 227 8.01 8.75 4.65
N HIS A 228 7.06 8.59 5.59
CA HIS A 228 5.90 9.47 5.75
C HIS A 228 5.84 9.99 7.18
N LYS A 229 5.82 11.32 7.32
CA LYS A 229 5.57 11.99 8.61
C LYS A 229 4.08 12.31 8.68
N VAL A 230 3.39 11.71 9.63
CA VAL A 230 1.94 11.83 9.80
C VAL A 230 1.57 11.81 11.28
N THR A 231 0.51 12.50 11.63
CA THR A 231 -0.03 12.49 12.99
C THR A 231 -0.96 11.29 13.22
N LEU A 232 -1.14 10.90 14.47
CA LEU A 232 -2.11 9.86 14.84
C LEU A 232 -3.54 10.26 14.46
N GLY A 233 -3.86 11.56 14.51
CA GLY A 233 -5.15 12.10 14.08
C GLY A 233 -5.40 11.89 12.61
N GLU A 234 -4.46 12.25 11.73
CA GLU A 234 -4.54 12.04 10.28
C GLU A 234 -4.73 10.57 9.91
N ILE A 235 -4.04 9.66 10.61
CA ILE A 235 -4.22 8.22 10.41
C ILE A 235 -5.66 7.81 10.72
N VAL A 236 -6.21 8.26 11.83
CA VAL A 236 -7.59 7.93 12.25
C VAL A 236 -8.63 8.51 11.30
N GLU A 237 -8.43 9.75 10.85
CA GLU A 237 -9.33 10.40 9.87
C GLU A 237 -9.38 9.60 8.57
N LEU A 238 -8.23 9.23 8.01
CA LEU A 238 -8.15 8.40 6.81
C LEU A 238 -8.84 7.04 7.01
N LEU A 239 -8.58 6.36 8.13
CA LEU A 239 -9.21 5.07 8.42
C LEU A 239 -10.74 5.17 8.53
N ASN A 240 -11.27 6.26 9.06
CA ASN A 240 -12.72 6.52 9.10
C ASN A 240 -13.28 6.78 7.69
N GLU A 241 -12.57 7.52 6.82
CA GLU A 241 -12.95 7.68 5.41
C GLU A 241 -12.97 6.31 4.70
N PHE A 242 -11.98 5.45 4.94
CA PHE A 242 -11.91 4.10 4.35
C PHE A 242 -13.07 3.22 4.79
N LYS A 243 -13.39 3.24 6.09
CA LYS A 243 -14.53 2.51 6.65
C LYS A 243 -15.88 2.96 6.07
N ALA A 244 -16.00 4.26 5.81
CA ALA A 244 -17.24 4.85 5.29
C ALA A 244 -17.43 4.59 3.77
N GLN A 245 -16.37 4.27 3.03
CA GLN A 245 -16.38 4.14 1.58
C GLN A 245 -17.48 3.20 1.04
N PRO A 246 -17.75 1.99 1.57
CA PRO A 246 -18.78 1.12 1.05
C PRO A 246 -20.21 1.70 1.14
N THR A 247 -20.43 2.61 2.08
CA THR A 247 -21.73 3.28 2.29
C THR A 247 -21.86 4.58 1.51
N THR A 248 -20.81 5.38 1.49
CA THR A 248 -20.77 6.70 0.84
C THR A 248 -20.41 6.62 -0.63
N LEU A 249 -19.86 5.50 -1.07
CA LEU A 249 -19.20 5.28 -2.36
C LEU A 249 -18.01 6.22 -2.60
N MET A 250 -17.68 7.08 -1.63
CA MET A 250 -16.63 8.10 -1.77
C MET A 250 -15.25 7.46 -1.66
N MET A 251 -14.55 7.38 -2.78
CA MET A 251 -13.15 6.93 -2.81
C MET A 251 -12.25 8.02 -2.21
N PRO A 252 -11.46 7.71 -1.19
CA PRO A 252 -10.49 8.65 -0.65
C PRO A 252 -9.46 9.07 -1.68
N LYS A 253 -8.92 10.28 -1.54
CA LYS A 253 -7.84 10.75 -2.41
C LYS A 253 -6.54 10.00 -2.10
N MET A 254 -6.07 9.22 -3.06
CA MET A 254 -4.91 8.34 -2.91
C MET A 254 -3.92 8.50 -4.08
N PRO A 255 -3.22 9.64 -4.20
CA PRO A 255 -2.20 9.82 -5.22
C PRO A 255 -1.14 8.72 -5.17
N ASP A 256 -0.48 8.46 -6.29
CA ASP A 256 0.58 7.46 -6.33
C ASP A 256 1.70 7.79 -5.34
N GLY A 257 2.25 6.78 -4.66
CA GLY A 257 3.26 6.94 -3.62
C GLY A 257 2.77 7.59 -2.31
N SER A 258 1.50 8.05 -2.22
CA SER A 258 0.99 8.72 -1.02
C SER A 258 0.85 7.79 0.18
N PHE A 259 0.93 8.37 1.37
CA PHE A 259 0.63 7.68 2.62
C PHE A 259 -0.77 7.07 2.63
N ALA A 260 -1.78 7.82 2.16
CA ALA A 260 -3.17 7.36 2.12
C ALA A 260 -3.32 6.08 1.28
N LYS A 261 -2.65 5.98 0.10
CA LYS A 261 -2.66 4.77 -0.73
C LYS A 261 -2.08 3.56 0.01
N LYS A 262 -0.94 3.74 0.67
CA LYS A 262 -0.26 2.68 1.44
C LYS A 262 -1.07 2.27 2.68
N LEU A 263 -1.66 3.23 3.39
CA LEU A 263 -2.51 2.97 4.55
C LEU A 263 -3.79 2.24 4.14
N TYR A 264 -4.40 2.60 3.00
CA TYR A 264 -5.59 1.91 2.49
C TYR A 264 -5.28 0.46 2.15
N SER A 265 -4.16 0.21 1.45
CA SER A 265 -3.70 -1.16 1.17
C SER A 265 -3.52 -1.97 2.46
N LEU A 266 -2.90 -1.38 3.48
CA LEU A 266 -2.74 -2.03 4.78
C LEU A 266 -4.08 -2.28 5.47
N TYR A 267 -4.99 -1.28 5.48
CA TYR A 267 -6.33 -1.40 6.05
C TYR A 267 -7.11 -2.58 5.46
N LEU A 268 -7.09 -2.73 4.13
CA LEU A 268 -7.77 -3.80 3.42
C LEU A 268 -7.28 -5.19 3.85
N THR A 269 -6.00 -5.34 4.25
CA THR A 269 -5.48 -6.64 4.72
C THR A 269 -6.07 -7.08 6.06
N TYR A 270 -6.75 -6.20 6.78
CA TYR A 270 -7.40 -6.48 8.05
C TYR A 270 -8.92 -6.64 7.94
N LEU A 271 -9.51 -6.43 6.75
CA LEU A 271 -10.94 -6.66 6.56
C LEU A 271 -11.28 -8.13 6.81
N PRO A 272 -12.32 -8.41 7.59
CA PRO A 272 -12.88 -9.76 7.66
C PRO A 272 -13.51 -10.15 6.31
N THR A 273 -13.49 -11.43 5.98
CA THR A 273 -13.87 -11.93 4.64
C THR A 273 -15.32 -11.64 4.25
N ASP A 274 -16.21 -11.52 5.22
CA ASP A 274 -17.62 -11.14 5.01
C ASP A 274 -17.79 -9.68 4.58
N LYS A 275 -16.79 -8.82 4.83
CA LYS A 275 -16.75 -7.42 4.38
C LYS A 275 -16.06 -7.22 3.02
N PHE A 276 -15.60 -8.27 2.34
CA PHE A 276 -14.98 -8.14 1.01
C PHE A 276 -15.99 -7.76 -0.08
N LYS A 277 -17.28 -8.00 0.16
CA LYS A 277 -18.38 -7.70 -0.76
C LYS A 277 -19.45 -6.86 -0.06
N TYR A 278 -19.90 -5.82 -0.73
CA TYR A 278 -21.04 -5.02 -0.30
C TYR A 278 -21.99 -4.77 -1.47
N ALA A 279 -23.28 -4.60 -1.18
CA ALA A 279 -24.30 -4.35 -2.19
C ALA A 279 -24.34 -2.87 -2.55
N LEU A 280 -24.43 -2.58 -3.84
CA LEU A 280 -24.71 -1.23 -4.35
C LEU A 280 -26.22 -1.02 -4.45
N LYS A 281 -26.68 0.21 -4.20
CA LYS A 281 -28.09 0.58 -4.32
C LYS A 281 -28.46 0.69 -5.80
N MET A 282 -29.30 -0.21 -6.26
CA MET A 282 -29.90 -0.12 -7.59
C MET A 282 -31.21 0.69 -7.53
N ASN A 283 -31.29 1.77 -8.31
CA ASN A 283 -32.53 2.51 -8.52
C ASN A 283 -33.22 1.89 -9.74
N VAL A 284 -34.25 1.08 -9.51
CA VAL A 284 -34.94 0.28 -10.55
C VAL A 284 -36.33 0.85 -10.80
N ASP A 285 -36.69 0.99 -12.08
CA ASP A 285 -38.05 1.31 -12.54
C ASP A 285 -38.40 0.48 -13.80
N ASN A 286 -39.54 0.76 -14.45
CA ASN A 286 -39.98 0.05 -15.67
C ASN A 286 -39.08 0.27 -16.88
N ARG A 287 -38.22 1.29 -16.85
CA ARG A 287 -37.26 1.62 -17.93
C ARG A 287 -35.93 0.89 -17.78
N GLY A 288 -35.67 0.28 -16.62
CA GLY A 288 -34.43 -0.42 -16.31
C GLY A 288 -33.86 -0.05 -14.94
N SER A 289 -32.56 0.21 -14.85
CA SER A 289 -31.93 0.59 -13.58
C SER A 289 -30.83 1.61 -13.74
N PHE A 290 -30.54 2.33 -12.66
CA PHE A 290 -29.40 3.22 -12.52
C PHE A 290 -28.70 2.91 -11.19
N THR A 291 -27.39 2.73 -11.23
CA THR A 291 -26.59 2.35 -10.05
C THR A 291 -25.31 3.18 -10.02
N GLU A 292 -25.11 3.91 -8.92
CA GLU A 292 -23.85 4.60 -8.66
C GLU A 292 -22.82 3.57 -8.19
N LEU A 293 -21.61 3.59 -8.76
CA LEU A 293 -20.55 2.64 -8.48
C LEU A 293 -19.50 3.21 -7.53
N VAL A 294 -19.05 4.43 -7.83
CA VAL A 294 -18.00 5.11 -7.07
C VAL A 294 -18.12 6.62 -7.22
N HIS A 295 -17.84 7.33 -6.14
CA HIS A 295 -17.70 8.77 -6.11
C HIS A 295 -16.23 9.13 -5.86
N THR A 296 -15.76 10.25 -6.43
CA THR A 296 -14.44 10.81 -6.16
C THR A 296 -14.55 12.32 -5.94
N LYS A 297 -13.69 12.84 -5.07
CA LYS A 297 -13.67 14.30 -4.79
C LYS A 297 -13.21 15.13 -6.01
N ASP A 298 -12.38 14.54 -6.86
CA ASP A 298 -11.72 15.25 -7.98
C ASP A 298 -12.40 15.03 -9.34
N CYS A 299 -13.06 13.87 -9.53
CA CYS A 299 -13.58 13.43 -10.83
C CYS A 299 -15.08 13.10 -10.81
N GLY A 300 -15.81 13.47 -9.75
CA GLY A 300 -17.26 13.30 -9.65
C GLY A 300 -17.69 11.85 -9.38
N GLN A 301 -18.54 11.28 -10.26
CA GLN A 301 -19.09 9.94 -10.06
C GLN A 301 -18.98 9.06 -11.30
N VAL A 302 -18.90 7.76 -11.04
CA VAL A 302 -19.06 6.71 -12.06
C VAL A 302 -20.31 5.91 -11.72
N SER A 303 -21.12 5.62 -12.74
CA SER A 303 -22.37 4.89 -12.61
C SER A 303 -22.59 3.94 -13.77
N ILE A 304 -23.54 3.01 -13.60
CA ILE A 304 -24.01 2.13 -14.65
C ILE A 304 -25.51 2.32 -14.85
N ASN A 305 -25.89 2.43 -16.12
CA ASN A 305 -27.27 2.52 -16.54
C ASN A 305 -27.63 1.30 -17.37
N ILE A 306 -28.77 0.66 -17.04
CA ILE A 306 -29.37 -0.41 -17.81
C ILE A 306 -30.69 0.09 -18.36
N SER A 307 -30.83 0.13 -19.71
CA SER A 307 -32.07 0.49 -20.36
C SER A 307 -32.72 -0.72 -20.99
N LYS A 308 -33.98 -0.94 -20.70
CA LYS A 308 -34.79 -2.01 -21.28
C LYS A 308 -34.97 -1.82 -22.79
N PRO A 309 -35.35 -2.87 -23.56
CA PRO A 309 -35.63 -2.79 -24.97
C PRO A 309 -36.52 -1.61 -25.35
N GLY A 310 -36.15 -0.84 -26.38
CA GLY A 310 -36.91 0.28 -26.91
C GLY A 310 -36.98 1.53 -25.99
N ILE A 311 -36.31 1.54 -24.86
CA ILE A 311 -36.38 2.65 -23.89
C ILE A 311 -35.41 3.77 -24.27
N THR A 312 -35.93 5.00 -24.21
CA THR A 312 -35.14 6.25 -24.27
C THR A 312 -34.97 6.81 -22.85
N LYS A 313 -33.73 7.17 -22.49
CA LYS A 313 -33.39 7.89 -21.25
C LYS A 313 -32.58 9.15 -21.57
N GLY A 314 -32.53 10.09 -20.63
CA GLY A 314 -31.92 11.41 -20.81
C GLY A 314 -32.98 12.45 -21.06
N GLN A 315 -32.98 13.14 -22.23
CA GLN A 315 -33.86 14.26 -22.55
C GLN A 315 -33.59 15.44 -21.64
N HIS A 316 -32.31 15.81 -21.49
CA HIS A 316 -31.92 16.95 -20.70
C HIS A 316 -30.54 17.48 -21.11
N TRP A 317 -30.23 18.69 -20.67
CA TRP A 317 -28.95 19.33 -20.86
C TRP A 317 -28.40 19.90 -19.55
N HIS A 318 -27.14 20.31 -19.55
CA HIS A 318 -26.38 20.84 -18.42
C HIS A 318 -25.70 22.16 -18.76
N ASN A 319 -25.47 23.02 -17.73
CA ASN A 319 -24.69 24.25 -17.91
C ASN A 319 -23.18 24.01 -17.88
N SER A 320 -22.71 23.26 -16.89
CA SER A 320 -21.27 23.03 -16.63
C SER A 320 -20.94 21.56 -16.39
N LYS A 321 -21.93 20.78 -15.99
CA LYS A 321 -21.81 19.34 -15.87
C LYS A 321 -21.62 18.75 -17.27
N TRP A 322 -20.62 17.88 -17.40
CA TRP A 322 -20.43 17.05 -18.59
C TRP A 322 -20.48 15.57 -18.20
N GLU A 323 -20.86 14.77 -19.14
CA GLU A 323 -20.92 13.34 -18.95
C GLU A 323 -20.19 12.62 -20.10
N LEU A 324 -19.73 11.40 -19.83
CA LEU A 324 -19.15 10.51 -20.82
C LEU A 324 -19.93 9.20 -20.78
N PHE A 325 -20.54 8.82 -21.90
CA PHE A 325 -21.29 7.58 -22.04
C PHE A 325 -20.48 6.56 -22.80
N ILE A 326 -20.40 5.33 -22.27
CA ILE A 326 -19.67 4.22 -22.86
C ILE A 326 -20.60 3.01 -22.84
N VAL A 327 -21.12 2.61 -24.00
CA VAL A 327 -21.93 1.41 -24.14
C VAL A 327 -21.01 0.20 -24.11
N VAL A 328 -21.30 -0.74 -23.20
CA VAL A 328 -20.49 -1.96 -23.00
C VAL A 328 -21.25 -3.24 -23.33
N SER A 329 -22.57 -3.18 -23.52
CA SER A 329 -23.40 -4.29 -23.98
C SER A 329 -24.69 -3.77 -24.62
N GLY A 330 -25.18 -4.48 -25.62
CA GLY A 330 -26.37 -4.09 -26.38
C GLY A 330 -26.07 -3.13 -27.52
N HIS A 331 -27.14 -2.60 -28.14
CA HIS A 331 -27.08 -1.73 -29.32
C HIS A 331 -27.96 -0.51 -29.08
N GLY A 332 -27.42 0.70 -29.24
CA GLY A 332 -28.12 1.94 -28.93
C GLY A 332 -27.78 3.09 -29.87
N LEU A 333 -28.56 4.15 -29.72
CA LEU A 333 -28.37 5.43 -30.38
C LEU A 333 -28.26 6.54 -29.31
N ILE A 334 -27.23 7.36 -29.39
CA ILE A 334 -27.11 8.59 -28.63
C ILE A 334 -27.40 9.75 -29.57
N GLU A 335 -28.32 10.61 -29.18
CA GLU A 335 -28.63 11.84 -29.92
C GLU A 335 -28.33 13.06 -29.06
N GLU A 336 -27.80 14.09 -29.69
CA GLU A 336 -27.51 15.37 -29.04
C GLU A 336 -28.00 16.53 -29.92
N ARG A 337 -28.54 17.57 -29.29
CA ARG A 337 -28.98 18.82 -29.97
C ARG A 337 -28.50 20.04 -29.19
N ASN A 338 -27.84 20.95 -29.88
CA ASN A 338 -27.45 22.24 -29.32
C ASN A 338 -28.69 23.07 -29.00
N ILE A 339 -28.87 23.51 -27.74
CA ILE A 339 -30.06 24.26 -27.28
C ILE A 339 -30.17 25.65 -27.91
N ASN A 340 -29.08 26.24 -28.40
CA ASN A 340 -29.05 27.59 -28.95
C ASN A 340 -29.14 27.60 -30.50
N THR A 341 -28.46 26.67 -31.18
CA THR A 341 -28.40 26.63 -32.65
C THR A 341 -29.38 25.66 -33.26
N GLY A 342 -29.87 24.65 -32.46
CA GLY A 342 -30.72 23.57 -32.97
C GLY A 342 -29.95 22.52 -33.78
N GLU A 343 -28.64 22.62 -33.89
CA GLU A 343 -27.79 21.61 -34.54
C GLU A 343 -27.94 20.25 -33.86
N LYS A 344 -28.12 19.21 -34.65
CA LYS A 344 -28.29 17.82 -34.17
C LYS A 344 -27.17 16.93 -34.66
N VAL A 345 -26.71 16.03 -33.77
CA VAL A 345 -25.79 14.93 -34.09
C VAL A 345 -26.31 13.65 -33.48
N SER A 346 -25.93 12.51 -34.06
CA SER A 346 -26.28 11.21 -33.52
C SER A 346 -25.13 10.22 -33.68
N PHE A 347 -25.03 9.29 -32.73
CA PHE A 347 -23.98 8.29 -32.67
C PHE A 347 -24.63 6.93 -32.40
N GLU A 348 -24.50 6.02 -33.36
CA GLU A 348 -24.86 4.62 -33.15
C GLU A 348 -23.74 3.94 -32.35
N VAL A 349 -24.08 3.27 -31.26
CA VAL A 349 -23.14 2.72 -30.28
C VAL A 349 -23.47 1.26 -29.94
N SER A 350 -22.47 0.44 -29.69
CA SER A 350 -22.67 -0.96 -29.34
C SER A 350 -21.60 -1.51 -28.40
N GLY A 351 -21.92 -2.61 -27.71
CA GLY A 351 -20.96 -3.36 -26.92
C GLY A 351 -19.91 -4.11 -27.75
N ASP A 352 -20.15 -4.32 -29.06
CA ASP A 352 -19.18 -4.97 -29.96
C ASP A 352 -18.02 -4.02 -30.35
N LYS A 353 -18.26 -2.73 -30.31
CA LYS A 353 -17.27 -1.67 -30.52
C LYS A 353 -17.42 -0.61 -29.44
N ILE A 354 -16.62 -0.71 -28.40
CA ILE A 354 -16.69 0.18 -27.24
C ILE A 354 -16.13 1.56 -27.62
N GLU A 355 -17.00 2.55 -27.65
CA GLU A 355 -16.70 3.95 -27.94
C GLU A 355 -17.21 4.83 -26.81
N ALA A 356 -16.53 5.96 -26.58
CA ALA A 356 -16.91 6.97 -25.60
C ALA A 356 -17.53 8.16 -26.32
N VAL A 357 -18.70 8.57 -25.87
CA VAL A 357 -19.41 9.76 -26.38
C VAL A 357 -19.52 10.80 -25.28
N HIS A 358 -19.11 12.03 -25.56
CA HIS A 358 -19.22 13.15 -24.64
C HIS A 358 -20.62 13.78 -24.72
N MET A 359 -21.28 13.90 -23.58
CA MET A 359 -22.48 14.76 -23.41
C MET A 359 -21.98 16.16 -23.06
N ILE A 360 -22.06 17.05 -24.03
CA ILE A 360 -21.42 18.37 -23.96
C ILE A 360 -22.36 19.37 -23.26
N PRO A 361 -21.87 20.26 -22.36
CA PRO A 361 -22.67 21.33 -21.78
C PRO A 361 -23.36 22.20 -22.86
N GLY A 362 -24.63 22.55 -22.63
CA GLY A 362 -25.44 23.29 -23.59
C GLY A 362 -26.01 22.45 -24.75
N TRP A 363 -25.85 21.15 -24.72
CA TRP A 363 -26.49 20.21 -25.64
C TRP A 363 -27.45 19.30 -24.89
N THR A 364 -28.73 19.28 -25.29
CA THR A 364 -29.66 18.28 -24.79
C THR A 364 -29.34 16.95 -25.43
N HIS A 365 -29.40 15.90 -24.64
CA HIS A 365 -29.00 14.56 -25.06
C HIS A 365 -29.94 13.46 -24.56
N ASN A 366 -29.95 12.36 -25.27
CA ASN A 366 -30.61 11.13 -24.88
C ASN A 366 -29.78 9.90 -25.26
N ILE A 367 -30.21 8.74 -24.76
CA ILE A 367 -29.72 7.44 -25.18
C ILE A 367 -30.92 6.51 -25.36
N ILE A 368 -30.98 5.85 -26.53
CA ILE A 368 -32.07 5.00 -26.98
C ILE A 368 -31.54 3.57 -27.07
N ASN A 369 -32.23 2.61 -26.44
CA ASN A 369 -31.97 1.20 -26.71
C ASN A 369 -32.67 0.79 -28.01
N LEU A 370 -31.91 0.44 -29.04
CA LEU A 370 -32.43 0.05 -30.36
C LEU A 370 -32.83 -1.43 -30.46
N SER A 371 -32.52 -2.23 -29.45
CA SER A 371 -32.90 -3.66 -29.42
C SER A 371 -34.36 -3.83 -28.99
N ASP A 372 -35.05 -4.80 -29.57
CA ASP A 372 -36.39 -5.23 -29.14
C ASP A 372 -36.33 -6.29 -28.03
N THR A 373 -35.17 -6.89 -27.76
CA THR A 373 -35.05 -8.06 -26.88
C THR A 373 -33.95 -7.95 -25.83
N GLU A 374 -32.94 -7.13 -26.04
CA GLU A 374 -31.74 -7.07 -25.18
C GLU A 374 -31.66 -5.75 -24.42
N ASP A 375 -31.16 -5.81 -23.20
CA ASP A 375 -30.86 -4.62 -22.41
C ASP A 375 -29.65 -3.86 -22.99
N LEU A 376 -29.67 -2.53 -22.95
CA LEU A 376 -28.54 -1.68 -23.26
C LEU A 376 -27.83 -1.32 -21.95
N VAL A 377 -26.54 -1.65 -21.85
CA VAL A 377 -25.72 -1.37 -20.66
C VAL A 377 -24.72 -0.26 -20.97
N THR A 378 -24.82 0.83 -20.23
CA THR A 378 -23.98 2.02 -20.40
C THR A 378 -23.24 2.31 -19.11
N VAL A 379 -21.91 2.41 -19.18
CA VAL A 379 -21.08 3.01 -18.13
C VAL A 379 -21.06 4.51 -18.35
N MET A 380 -21.28 5.25 -17.28
CA MET A 380 -21.36 6.71 -17.32
C MET A 380 -20.37 7.29 -16.30
N THR A 381 -19.63 8.31 -16.70
CA THR A 381 -18.86 9.13 -15.77
C THR A 381 -19.28 10.59 -15.91
N CYS A 382 -19.25 11.31 -14.81
CA CYS A 382 -19.70 12.68 -14.70
C CYS A 382 -18.72 13.46 -13.80
N ASN A 383 -18.41 14.71 -14.15
CA ASN A 383 -17.44 15.54 -13.44
C ASN A 383 -17.88 16.00 -12.05
N GLU A 384 -19.11 15.75 -11.66
CA GLU A 384 -19.64 16.07 -10.33
C GLU A 384 -20.59 14.99 -9.81
N ILE A 385 -20.71 14.92 -8.49
CA ILE A 385 -21.67 14.03 -7.82
C ILE A 385 -23.05 14.69 -7.90
N PHE A 386 -24.09 13.91 -8.23
CA PHE A 386 -25.44 14.41 -8.29
C PHE A 386 -25.91 15.01 -6.97
N ASN A 387 -26.33 16.28 -7.00
CA ASN A 387 -26.89 16.99 -5.85
C ASN A 387 -28.35 17.36 -6.13
N PRO A 388 -29.33 16.71 -5.48
CA PRO A 388 -30.76 16.97 -5.71
C PRO A 388 -31.19 18.39 -5.32
N ASN A 389 -30.44 19.09 -4.48
CA ASN A 389 -30.74 20.46 -4.06
C ASN A 389 -30.20 21.50 -5.05
N LYS A 390 -29.26 21.12 -5.91
CA LYS A 390 -28.65 21.96 -6.95
C LYS A 390 -28.31 21.09 -8.16
N PRO A 391 -29.33 20.48 -8.80
CA PRO A 391 -29.10 19.69 -10.00
C PRO A 391 -28.77 20.63 -11.18
N ASP A 392 -27.62 20.47 -11.79
CA ASP A 392 -27.33 21.14 -13.08
C ASP A 392 -27.89 20.25 -14.20
N THR A 393 -29.21 20.10 -14.21
CA THR A 393 -29.92 19.20 -15.14
C THR A 393 -31.26 19.83 -15.51
N PHE A 394 -31.47 20.08 -16.78
CA PHE A 394 -32.65 20.78 -17.30
C PHE A 394 -33.31 19.92 -18.38
N PHE A 395 -34.57 19.53 -18.13
CA PHE A 395 -35.33 18.73 -19.08
C PHE A 395 -35.58 19.50 -20.38
N GLU A 396 -35.23 18.89 -21.51
CA GLU A 396 -35.53 19.35 -22.85
C GLU A 396 -35.32 18.20 -23.85
N GLU A 397 -36.29 17.92 -24.70
CA GLU A 397 -36.20 16.87 -25.71
C GLU A 397 -35.15 17.20 -26.80
N VAL A 398 -34.49 16.17 -27.33
CA VAL A 398 -33.52 16.27 -28.41
C VAL A 398 -34.20 16.64 -29.75
#